data_c246f25eb6ae83a94dfd7d704d5af917
#
_entry.id   c246f25eb6ae83a94dfd7d704d5af917
#
_cell.length_a   1.000
_cell.length_b   1.000
_cell.length_c   1.000
_cell.angle_alpha   90.00
_cell.angle_beta   90.00
_cell.angle_gamma   90.00
#
_symmetry.space_group_name_H-M   'P 1'
#
loop_
_entity.id
_entity.type
_entity.pdbx_description
1 polymer ?
#
loop_
_entity_poly.entity_id
_entity_poly.type
_entity_poly.pdbx_seq_one_letter_code
_entity_poly.pdbx_strand_id
1 'polypeptide(L)'
;MKTYKPNEIKNIALVGSAGSGKTTLAEAMMYEGGVIPRRGSISAKNTSSDYRPVEQEYGSSVFPAVLYTEWKEHKLNFIDTPGADDFVGGVISALNVVDTGVMVINAVRGIEVGTEIISRHAKRLNKPLIFVINQVDHEKANFDHAVEQAKAAFGSKVVLVQYPVNPGIGFNRVIDVLKMEMYQWKPEGGKPDVL
;
A
#
# COMPACT_ATOMS: atom_id res chain seq x y z
N MET A 1 -0.47 -28.02 2.41
CA MET A 1 -1.12 -26.68 2.52
C MET A 1 -1.10 -26.33 4.00
N LYS A 2 -0.56 -25.18 4.36
CA LYS A 2 -0.52 -24.72 5.76
C LYS A 2 -1.94 -24.35 6.20
N THR A 3 -2.33 -24.78 7.39
CA THR A 3 -3.65 -24.48 7.96
C THR A 3 -3.50 -23.31 8.91
N TYR A 4 -4.39 -22.32 8.82
CA TYR A 4 -4.41 -21.13 9.65
C TYR A 4 -5.66 -21.08 10.50
N LYS A 5 -5.53 -20.65 11.73
CA LYS A 5 -6.68 -20.32 12.59
C LYS A 5 -7.30 -18.98 12.16
N PRO A 6 -8.57 -18.72 12.47
CA PRO A 6 -9.23 -17.47 12.09
C PRO A 6 -8.50 -16.20 12.55
N ASN A 7 -7.89 -16.20 13.72
CA ASN A 7 -7.13 -15.08 14.25
C ASN A 7 -5.76 -14.85 13.56
N GLU A 8 -5.26 -15.85 12.85
CA GLU A 8 -4.02 -15.80 12.07
C GLU A 8 -4.26 -15.31 10.64
N ILE A 9 -5.51 -15.15 10.23
CA ILE A 9 -5.90 -14.62 8.91
C ILE A 9 -6.22 -13.15 9.05
N LYS A 10 -5.63 -12.31 8.19
CA LYS A 10 -5.89 -10.87 8.10
C LYS A 10 -6.32 -10.53 6.68
N ASN A 11 -7.38 -9.77 6.56
CA ASN A 11 -7.94 -9.35 5.27
C ASN A 11 -7.79 -7.85 5.13
N ILE A 12 -7.09 -7.40 4.09
CA ILE A 12 -6.85 -5.98 3.84
C ILE A 12 -7.21 -5.61 2.40
N ALA A 13 -7.55 -4.35 2.16
CA ALA A 13 -7.70 -3.79 0.82
C ALA A 13 -6.65 -2.71 0.59
N LEU A 14 -5.88 -2.82 -0.48
CA LEU A 14 -5.00 -1.75 -0.94
C LEU A 14 -5.85 -0.74 -1.72
N VAL A 15 -6.01 0.44 -1.19
CA VAL A 15 -6.86 1.50 -1.74
C VAL A 15 -6.06 2.79 -1.91
N GLY A 16 -6.55 3.72 -2.73
CA GLY A 16 -5.87 4.99 -3.00
C GLY A 16 -5.95 5.36 -4.48
N SER A 17 -5.55 6.58 -4.82
CA SER A 17 -5.64 7.15 -6.16
C SER A 17 -4.80 6.39 -7.19
N ALA A 18 -5.10 6.60 -8.47
CA ALA A 18 -4.33 6.04 -9.58
C ALA A 18 -2.85 6.48 -9.51
N GLY A 19 -1.92 5.55 -9.76
CA GLY A 19 -0.48 5.84 -9.72
C GLY A 19 0.10 6.05 -8.32
N SER A 20 -0.64 5.73 -7.23
CA SER A 20 -0.08 5.76 -5.87
C SER A 20 0.86 4.57 -5.56
N GLY A 21 0.85 3.53 -6.41
CA GLY A 21 1.74 2.37 -6.30
C GLY A 21 1.15 1.17 -5.57
N LYS A 22 -0.18 1.03 -5.50
CA LYS A 22 -0.87 -0.11 -4.88
C LYS A 22 -0.41 -1.46 -5.43
N THR A 23 -0.49 -1.63 -6.75
CA THR A 23 -0.06 -2.84 -7.45
C THR A 23 1.43 -3.14 -7.24
N THR A 24 2.29 -2.13 -7.25
CA THR A 24 3.72 -2.28 -6.95
C THR A 24 3.94 -2.72 -5.50
N LEU A 25 3.17 -2.18 -4.56
CA LEU A 25 3.20 -2.60 -3.16
C LEU A 25 2.71 -4.05 -3.02
N ALA A 26 1.63 -4.43 -3.72
CA ALA A 26 1.12 -5.79 -3.76
C ALA A 26 2.20 -6.80 -4.21
N GLU A 27 2.88 -6.50 -5.32
CA GLU A 27 4.00 -7.32 -5.83
C GLU A 27 5.14 -7.42 -4.82
N ALA A 28 5.49 -6.31 -4.16
CA ALA A 28 6.52 -6.31 -3.13
C ALA A 28 6.13 -7.18 -1.92
N MET A 29 4.90 -7.09 -1.45
CA MET A 29 4.39 -7.90 -0.33
C MET A 29 4.43 -9.40 -0.65
N MET A 30 4.04 -9.81 -1.86
CA MET A 30 4.11 -11.21 -2.28
C MET A 30 5.54 -11.72 -2.43
N TYR A 31 6.43 -10.89 -2.94
CA TYR A 31 7.84 -11.22 -3.09
C TYR A 31 8.52 -11.39 -1.73
N GLU A 32 8.35 -10.45 -0.81
CA GLU A 32 8.93 -10.52 0.54
C GLU A 32 8.36 -11.70 1.37
N GLY A 33 7.10 -12.06 1.13
CA GLY A 33 6.49 -13.26 1.72
C GLY A 33 6.82 -14.57 1.01
N GLY A 34 7.64 -14.54 -0.05
CA GLY A 34 8.09 -15.72 -0.77
C GLY A 34 7.02 -16.42 -1.63
N VAL A 35 5.90 -15.74 -1.92
CA VAL A 35 4.81 -16.29 -2.75
C VAL A 35 5.17 -16.25 -4.23
N ILE A 36 5.88 -15.20 -4.66
CA ILE A 36 6.37 -15.07 -6.03
C ILE A 36 7.91 -15.00 -6.04
N PRO A 37 8.58 -15.61 -7.03
CA PRO A 37 10.05 -15.67 -7.09
C PRO A 37 10.69 -14.36 -7.55
N ARG A 38 9.92 -13.46 -8.16
CA ARG A 38 10.36 -12.14 -8.63
C ARG A 38 9.17 -11.18 -8.65
N ARG A 39 9.43 -9.90 -8.45
CA ARG A 39 8.41 -8.84 -8.58
C ARG A 39 8.06 -8.65 -10.06
N GLY A 40 6.77 -8.58 -10.36
CA GLY A 40 6.28 -8.07 -11.62
C GLY A 40 6.36 -6.54 -11.68
N SER A 41 6.15 -5.98 -12.86
CA SER A 41 6.01 -4.54 -13.05
C SER A 41 4.93 -4.21 -14.07
N ILE A 42 4.30 -3.05 -13.90
CA ILE A 42 3.26 -2.56 -14.82
C ILE A 42 3.82 -2.36 -16.22
N SER A 43 5.04 -1.82 -16.33
CA SER A 43 5.72 -1.61 -17.62
C SER A 43 6.03 -2.91 -18.36
N ALA A 44 6.35 -3.99 -17.63
CA ALA A 44 6.58 -5.32 -18.21
C ALA A 44 5.27 -6.12 -18.40
N LYS A 45 4.11 -5.56 -18.00
CA LYS A 45 2.78 -6.19 -18.11
C LYS A 45 2.69 -7.60 -17.49
N ASN A 46 3.40 -7.81 -16.39
CA ASN A 46 3.55 -9.12 -15.75
C ASN A 46 3.30 -9.10 -14.24
N THR A 47 2.51 -8.14 -13.76
CA THR A 47 2.05 -8.10 -12.37
C THR A 47 1.01 -9.19 -12.11
N SER A 48 0.94 -9.64 -10.89
CA SER A 48 0.03 -10.71 -10.46
C SER A 48 -1.43 -10.25 -10.40
N SER A 49 -1.69 -8.95 -10.21
CA SER A 49 -3.03 -8.38 -10.14
C SER A 49 -3.58 -7.98 -11.51
N ASP A 50 -2.78 -7.34 -12.36
CA ASP A 50 -3.22 -6.83 -13.67
C ASP A 50 -2.94 -7.87 -14.77
N TYR A 51 -3.55 -9.04 -14.66
CA TYR A 51 -3.33 -10.16 -15.59
C TYR A 51 -4.30 -10.17 -16.79
N ARG A 52 -5.34 -9.36 -16.77
CA ARG A 52 -6.32 -9.30 -17.85
C ARG A 52 -5.80 -8.44 -19.02
N PRO A 53 -6.11 -8.80 -20.27
CA PRO A 53 -5.65 -8.03 -21.43
C PRO A 53 -6.01 -6.54 -21.36
N VAL A 54 -7.20 -6.20 -20.89
CA VAL A 54 -7.65 -4.80 -20.76
C VAL A 54 -6.79 -4.02 -19.78
N GLU A 55 -6.37 -4.61 -18.65
CA GLU A 55 -5.51 -3.96 -17.65
C GLU A 55 -4.09 -3.76 -18.19
N GLN A 56 -3.59 -4.76 -18.92
CA GLN A 56 -2.28 -4.70 -19.56
C GLN A 56 -2.24 -3.69 -20.72
N GLU A 57 -3.35 -3.52 -21.43
CA GLU A 57 -3.47 -2.52 -22.50
C GLU A 57 -3.59 -1.11 -21.91
N TYR A 58 -4.42 -0.93 -20.90
CA TYR A 58 -4.61 0.34 -20.19
C TYR A 58 -3.38 0.74 -19.35
N GLY A 59 -2.58 -0.23 -18.91
CA GLY A 59 -1.46 -0.01 -17.99
C GLY A 59 -1.89 0.38 -16.58
N SER A 60 -3.11 -0.03 -16.17
CA SER A 60 -3.64 0.20 -14.83
C SER A 60 -4.75 -0.80 -14.49
N SER A 61 -4.94 -1.06 -13.21
CA SER A 61 -5.97 -1.94 -12.69
C SER A 61 -7.37 -1.41 -13.01
N VAL A 62 -8.23 -2.29 -13.51
CA VAL A 62 -9.65 -2.04 -13.81
C VAL A 62 -10.55 -2.83 -12.85
N PHE A 63 -10.11 -4.00 -12.43
CA PHE A 63 -10.82 -4.89 -11.53
C PHE A 63 -10.06 -5.11 -10.23
N PRO A 64 -10.76 -5.34 -9.11
CA PRO A 64 -10.11 -5.81 -7.89
C PRO A 64 -9.50 -7.21 -8.10
N ALA A 65 -8.29 -7.41 -7.61
CA ALA A 65 -7.61 -8.70 -7.65
C ALA A 65 -7.34 -9.20 -6.22
N VAL A 66 -7.72 -10.44 -5.93
CA VAL A 66 -7.49 -11.06 -4.62
C VAL A 66 -6.14 -11.77 -4.64
N LEU A 67 -5.28 -11.38 -3.74
CA LEU A 67 -3.92 -11.87 -3.59
C LEU A 67 -3.68 -12.31 -2.15
N TYR A 68 -2.57 -13.00 -1.89
CA TYR A 68 -2.20 -13.33 -0.52
C TYR A 68 -0.68 -13.35 -0.35
N THR A 69 -0.26 -13.25 0.91
CA THR A 69 1.11 -13.54 1.33
C THR A 69 1.10 -14.18 2.72
N GLU A 70 2.21 -14.79 3.10
CA GLU A 70 2.42 -15.32 4.44
C GLU A 70 3.51 -14.50 5.14
N TRP A 71 3.22 -14.02 6.36
CA TRP A 71 4.17 -13.24 7.12
C TRP A 71 4.04 -13.51 8.62
N LYS A 72 5.15 -13.85 9.28
CA LYS A 72 5.19 -14.07 10.73
C LYS A 72 4.03 -14.91 11.26
N GLU A 73 3.84 -16.10 10.66
CA GLU A 73 2.78 -17.07 10.98
C GLU A 73 1.33 -16.61 10.68
N HIS A 74 1.16 -15.45 10.05
CA HIS A 74 -0.13 -14.99 9.59
C HIS A 74 -0.29 -15.17 8.08
N LYS A 75 -1.52 -15.45 7.66
CA LYS A 75 -1.94 -15.33 6.27
C LYS A 75 -2.56 -13.96 6.04
N LEU A 76 -1.95 -13.17 5.19
CA LEU A 76 -2.47 -11.87 4.77
C LEU A 76 -3.17 -12.04 3.42
N ASN A 77 -4.50 -12.03 3.39
CA ASN A 77 -5.24 -11.86 2.16
C ASN A 77 -5.35 -10.37 1.88
N PHE A 78 -5.07 -9.95 0.66
CA PHE A 78 -5.22 -8.55 0.29
C PHE A 78 -5.85 -8.41 -1.08
N ILE A 79 -6.64 -7.36 -1.23
CA ILE A 79 -7.32 -7.03 -2.46
C ILE A 79 -6.65 -5.79 -3.03
N ASP A 80 -5.94 -5.95 -4.14
CA ASP A 80 -5.45 -4.83 -4.93
C ASP A 80 -6.64 -4.23 -5.70
N THR A 81 -6.90 -2.94 -5.50
CA THR A 81 -8.07 -2.27 -6.08
C THR A 81 -7.69 -1.26 -7.16
N PRO A 82 -8.57 -1.02 -8.14
CA PRO A 82 -8.39 0.06 -9.09
C PRO A 82 -8.24 1.41 -8.39
N GLY A 83 -7.44 2.31 -8.99
CA GLY A 83 -7.20 3.64 -8.44
C GLY A 83 -7.91 4.76 -9.19
N ALA A 84 -8.50 4.49 -10.36
CA ALA A 84 -9.27 5.47 -11.09
C ALA A 84 -10.69 5.61 -10.50
N ASP A 85 -11.18 6.83 -10.43
CA ASP A 85 -12.47 7.17 -9.79
C ASP A 85 -13.66 6.47 -10.46
N ASP A 86 -13.56 6.19 -11.76
CA ASP A 86 -14.57 5.45 -12.53
C ASP A 86 -14.79 4.01 -12.01
N PHE A 87 -13.81 3.44 -11.34
CA PHE A 87 -13.83 2.07 -10.81
C PHE A 87 -14.03 2.02 -9.29
N VAL A 88 -14.50 3.09 -8.67
CA VAL A 88 -14.72 3.17 -7.20
C VAL A 88 -15.63 2.06 -6.66
N GLY A 89 -16.52 1.51 -7.48
CA GLY A 89 -17.36 0.37 -7.11
C GLY A 89 -16.55 -0.86 -6.66
N GLY A 90 -15.44 -1.13 -7.31
CA GLY A 90 -14.50 -2.19 -6.93
C GLY A 90 -13.84 -1.93 -5.57
N VAL A 91 -13.49 -0.67 -5.28
CA VAL A 91 -12.94 -0.25 -3.99
C VAL A 91 -13.95 -0.44 -2.86
N ILE A 92 -15.21 -0.03 -3.09
CA ILE A 92 -16.28 -0.20 -2.10
C ILE A 92 -16.55 -1.67 -1.82
N SER A 93 -16.59 -2.51 -2.86
CA SER A 93 -16.77 -3.96 -2.72
C SER A 93 -15.64 -4.60 -1.92
N ALA A 94 -14.39 -4.21 -2.18
CA ALA A 94 -13.23 -4.67 -1.41
C ALA A 94 -13.33 -4.25 0.06
N LEU A 95 -13.62 -2.97 0.33
CA LEU A 95 -13.76 -2.46 1.70
C LEU A 95 -14.86 -3.17 2.50
N ASN A 96 -15.93 -3.65 1.87
CA ASN A 96 -16.99 -4.38 2.58
C ASN A 96 -16.49 -5.71 3.19
N VAL A 97 -15.58 -6.40 2.53
CA VAL A 97 -15.19 -7.78 2.89
C VAL A 97 -13.86 -7.89 3.66
N VAL A 98 -13.15 -6.78 3.85
CA VAL A 98 -11.86 -6.76 4.55
C VAL A 98 -11.98 -6.25 5.98
N ASP A 99 -10.95 -6.51 6.79
CA ASP A 99 -10.85 -6.02 8.17
C ASP A 99 -10.34 -4.57 8.21
N THR A 100 -9.44 -4.20 7.29
CA THR A 100 -8.74 -2.91 7.28
C THR A 100 -8.46 -2.47 5.85
N GLY A 101 -8.58 -1.16 5.58
CA GLY A 101 -8.08 -0.55 4.36
C GLY A 101 -6.65 -0.04 4.54
N VAL A 102 -5.79 -0.29 3.57
CA VAL A 102 -4.44 0.29 3.46
C VAL A 102 -4.49 1.36 2.37
N MET A 103 -4.56 2.61 2.80
CA MET A 103 -4.62 3.78 1.92
C MET A 103 -3.22 4.17 1.47
N VAL A 104 -2.92 3.94 0.21
CA VAL A 104 -1.62 4.27 -0.38
C VAL A 104 -1.66 5.68 -0.96
N ILE A 105 -0.82 6.56 -0.43
CA ILE A 105 -0.72 7.98 -0.77
C ILE A 105 0.61 8.20 -1.48
N ASN A 106 0.61 8.95 -2.58
CA ASN A 106 1.82 9.33 -3.27
C ASN A 106 2.51 10.49 -2.56
N ALA A 107 3.78 10.36 -2.19
CA ALA A 107 4.55 11.38 -1.46
C ALA A 107 4.73 12.70 -2.23
N VAL A 108 4.59 12.68 -3.55
CA VAL A 108 4.69 13.89 -4.40
C VAL A 108 3.34 14.60 -4.50
N ARG A 109 2.24 13.84 -4.64
CA ARG A 109 0.91 14.40 -4.88
C ARG A 109 0.10 14.63 -3.60
N GLY A 110 0.44 13.94 -2.51
CA GLY A 110 -0.27 14.04 -1.25
C GLY A 110 -1.70 13.51 -1.31
N ILE A 111 -2.61 14.20 -0.61
CA ILE A 111 -4.02 13.83 -0.57
C ILE A 111 -4.73 14.34 -1.83
N GLU A 112 -5.30 13.40 -2.58
CA GLU A 112 -6.06 13.65 -3.80
C GLU A 112 -7.56 13.47 -3.54
N VAL A 113 -8.40 13.98 -4.43
CA VAL A 113 -9.87 13.86 -4.33
C VAL A 113 -10.32 12.40 -4.17
N GLY A 114 -9.73 11.47 -4.95
CA GLY A 114 -9.99 10.03 -4.82
C GLY A 114 -9.69 9.50 -3.42
N THR A 115 -8.61 9.97 -2.78
CA THR A 115 -8.25 9.61 -1.39
C THR A 115 -9.36 10.01 -0.41
N GLU A 116 -9.91 11.22 -0.54
CA GLU A 116 -11.01 11.69 0.31
C GLU A 116 -12.31 10.93 0.07
N ILE A 117 -12.63 10.62 -1.19
CA ILE A 117 -13.81 9.81 -1.55
C ILE A 117 -13.73 8.44 -0.89
N ILE A 118 -12.59 7.75 -1.04
CA ILE A 118 -12.36 6.43 -0.46
C ILE A 118 -12.44 6.49 1.07
N SER A 119 -11.87 7.50 1.71
CA SER A 119 -11.92 7.65 3.17
C SER A 119 -13.34 7.83 3.69
N ARG A 120 -14.19 8.57 2.97
CA ARG A 120 -15.63 8.71 3.27
C ARG A 120 -16.36 7.38 3.20
N HIS A 121 -16.05 6.53 2.20
CA HIS A 121 -16.61 5.19 2.10
C HIS A 121 -16.12 4.29 3.24
N ALA A 122 -14.83 4.29 3.55
CA ALA A 122 -14.28 3.53 4.68
C ALA A 122 -14.94 3.94 6.01
N LYS A 123 -15.11 5.24 6.24
CA LYS A 123 -15.82 5.76 7.42
C LYS A 123 -17.27 5.29 7.48
N ARG A 124 -18.01 5.33 6.35
CA ARG A 124 -19.40 4.85 6.28
C ARG A 124 -19.50 3.35 6.59
N LEU A 125 -18.53 2.56 6.16
CA LEU A 125 -18.44 1.13 6.40
C LEU A 125 -17.79 0.78 7.74
N ASN A 126 -17.44 1.79 8.54
CA ASN A 126 -16.74 1.63 9.82
C ASN A 126 -15.45 0.81 9.71
N LYS A 127 -14.69 1.02 8.62
CA LYS A 127 -13.41 0.32 8.39
C LYS A 127 -12.25 1.18 8.83
N PRO A 128 -11.34 0.64 9.66
CA PRO A 128 -10.10 1.32 10.00
C PRO A 128 -9.21 1.48 8.77
N LEU A 129 -8.40 2.55 8.76
CA LEU A 129 -7.44 2.82 7.70
C LEU A 129 -6.02 2.88 8.27
N ILE A 130 -5.10 2.25 7.55
CA ILE A 130 -3.66 2.45 7.68
C ILE A 130 -3.22 3.28 6.47
N PHE A 131 -2.46 4.35 6.70
CA PHE A 131 -1.91 5.18 5.63
C PHE A 131 -0.48 4.76 5.31
N VAL A 132 -0.19 4.56 4.04
CA VAL A 132 1.16 4.29 3.51
C VAL A 132 1.53 5.42 2.56
N ILE A 133 2.45 6.28 2.97
CA ILE A 133 3.02 7.31 2.10
C ILE A 133 4.12 6.64 1.29
N ASN A 134 3.86 6.47 0.01
CA ASN A 134 4.69 5.74 -0.94
C ASN A 134 5.45 6.66 -1.89
N GLN A 135 6.44 6.12 -2.62
CA GLN A 135 7.30 6.87 -3.54
C GLN A 135 8.10 7.98 -2.82
N VAL A 136 8.51 7.70 -1.60
CA VAL A 136 9.33 8.62 -0.81
C VAL A 136 10.77 8.76 -1.33
N ASP A 137 11.17 7.90 -2.25
CA ASP A 137 12.43 7.92 -3.00
C ASP A 137 12.41 8.85 -4.24
N HIS A 138 11.26 9.39 -4.59
CA HIS A 138 11.13 10.31 -5.72
C HIS A 138 11.78 11.67 -5.39
N GLU A 139 12.45 12.31 -6.36
CA GLU A 139 13.14 13.60 -6.18
C GLU A 139 12.27 14.73 -5.63
N LYS A 140 10.95 14.70 -5.95
CA LYS A 140 9.95 15.69 -5.53
C LYS A 140 9.12 15.23 -4.33
N ALA A 141 9.50 14.12 -3.69
CA ALA A 141 8.77 13.61 -2.54
C ALA A 141 8.82 14.60 -1.38
N ASN A 142 7.65 14.86 -0.78
CA ASN A 142 7.54 15.68 0.42
C ASN A 142 6.68 14.94 1.45
N PHE A 143 7.34 14.13 2.25
CA PHE A 143 6.70 13.29 3.25
C PHE A 143 5.96 14.12 4.31
N ASP A 144 6.60 15.15 4.84
CA ASP A 144 6.04 15.97 5.92
C ASP A 144 4.76 16.70 5.43
N HIS A 145 4.79 17.23 4.22
CA HIS A 145 3.60 17.86 3.62
C HIS A 145 2.47 16.85 3.42
N ALA A 146 2.76 15.62 2.96
CA ALA A 146 1.74 14.57 2.83
C ALA A 146 1.14 14.18 4.19
N VAL A 147 1.95 14.15 5.27
CA VAL A 147 1.49 13.91 6.64
C VAL A 147 0.60 15.05 7.13
N GLU A 148 0.99 16.31 6.89
CA GLU A 148 0.18 17.49 7.26
C GLU A 148 -1.18 17.48 6.54
N GLN A 149 -1.19 17.19 5.24
CA GLN A 149 -2.43 17.06 4.48
C GLN A 149 -3.30 15.91 5.03
N ALA A 150 -2.69 14.75 5.37
CA ALA A 150 -3.44 13.64 5.95
C ALA A 150 -4.05 14.02 7.31
N LYS A 151 -3.31 14.73 8.17
CA LYS A 151 -3.85 15.25 9.45
C LYS A 151 -4.96 16.27 9.25
N ALA A 152 -4.83 17.15 8.26
CA ALA A 152 -5.87 18.13 7.93
C ALA A 152 -7.15 17.44 7.40
N ALA A 153 -7.00 16.44 6.53
CA ALA A 153 -8.15 15.77 5.90
C ALA A 153 -8.84 14.74 6.83
N PHE A 154 -8.07 14.02 7.66
CA PHE A 154 -8.57 12.89 8.44
C PHE A 154 -8.57 13.13 9.96
N GLY A 155 -8.06 14.27 10.40
CA GLY A 155 -8.12 14.73 11.78
C GLY A 155 -6.97 14.27 12.67
N SER A 156 -7.06 14.63 13.96
CA SER A 156 -6.01 14.41 14.97
C SER A 156 -5.78 12.95 15.35
N LYS A 157 -6.59 12.02 14.86
CA LYS A 157 -6.41 10.57 15.06
C LYS A 157 -5.32 9.96 14.15
N VAL A 158 -4.82 10.72 13.19
CA VAL A 158 -3.70 10.30 12.35
C VAL A 158 -2.42 10.35 13.18
N VAL A 159 -1.86 9.18 13.47
CA VAL A 159 -0.59 9.01 14.21
C VAL A 159 0.48 8.48 13.29
N LEU A 160 1.69 9.02 13.44
CA LEU A 160 2.86 8.59 12.72
C LEU A 160 3.51 7.40 13.42
N VAL A 161 3.68 6.29 12.71
CA VAL A 161 4.30 5.06 13.24
C VAL A 161 5.67 4.79 12.61
N GLN A 162 5.93 5.34 11.42
CA GLN A 162 7.22 5.28 10.74
C GLN A 162 7.57 6.64 10.14
N TYR A 163 8.86 6.98 10.14
CA TYR A 163 9.38 8.23 9.60
C TYR A 163 10.54 7.96 8.64
N PRO A 164 10.50 8.43 7.37
CA PRO A 164 11.58 8.31 6.43
C PRO A 164 12.70 9.30 6.77
N VAL A 165 13.93 8.84 6.76
CA VAL A 165 15.11 9.71 6.95
C VAL A 165 15.66 10.10 5.58
N ASN A 166 15.74 11.40 5.30
CA ASN A 166 16.16 11.94 4.01
C ASN A 166 15.40 11.35 2.82
N PRO A 167 14.06 11.61 2.72
CA PRO A 167 13.30 11.21 1.54
C PRO A 167 13.86 11.87 0.26
N GLY A 168 13.66 11.21 -0.88
CA GLY A 168 14.22 11.63 -2.16
C GLY A 168 15.18 10.62 -2.74
N ILE A 169 15.98 11.04 -3.71
CA ILE A 169 16.94 10.18 -4.40
C ILE A 169 17.93 9.59 -3.39
N GLY A 170 18.11 8.27 -3.43
CA GLY A 170 18.98 7.55 -2.49
C GLY A 170 18.35 7.23 -1.14
N PHE A 171 17.03 7.43 -0.99
CA PHE A 171 16.29 7.05 0.21
C PHE A 171 16.50 5.57 0.56
N ASN A 172 16.93 5.32 1.80
CA ASN A 172 17.21 3.95 2.27
C ASN A 172 17.05 3.78 3.78
N ARG A 173 16.46 4.74 4.52
CA ARG A 173 16.33 4.69 5.98
C ARG A 173 14.93 5.02 6.45
N VAL A 174 14.45 4.23 7.42
CA VAL A 174 13.16 4.44 8.08
C VAL A 174 13.33 4.29 9.58
N ILE A 175 12.78 5.23 10.35
CA ILE A 175 12.66 5.12 11.80
C ILE A 175 11.31 4.49 12.13
N ASP A 176 11.31 3.40 12.90
CA ASP A 176 10.13 2.85 13.54
C ASP A 176 9.91 3.61 14.86
N VAL A 177 8.90 4.48 14.88
CA VAL A 177 8.62 5.34 16.04
C VAL A 177 8.13 4.56 17.25
N LEU A 178 7.49 3.40 17.02
CA LEU A 178 6.97 2.56 18.11
C LEU A 178 8.08 1.78 18.81
N LYS A 179 9.10 1.36 18.05
CA LYS A 179 10.24 0.60 18.60
C LYS A 179 11.42 1.47 18.96
N MET A 180 11.44 2.72 18.45
CA MET A 180 12.60 3.63 18.56
C MET A 180 13.86 3.03 17.94
N GLU A 181 13.71 2.39 16.78
CA GLU A 181 14.77 1.76 15.99
C GLU A 181 14.83 2.40 14.62
N MET A 182 16.03 2.48 14.03
CA MET A 182 16.21 2.90 12.65
C MET A 182 16.61 1.70 11.79
N TYR A 183 15.92 1.52 10.69
CA TYR A 183 16.23 0.50 9.68
C TYR A 183 16.94 1.16 8.50
N GLN A 184 18.09 0.61 8.11
CA GLN A 184 18.86 1.07 6.95
C GLN A 184 19.06 -0.07 5.97
N TRP A 185 18.63 0.13 4.72
CA TRP A 185 18.83 -0.83 3.62
C TRP A 185 20.11 -0.51 2.85
N LYS A 186 20.79 -1.55 2.39
CA LYS A 186 21.94 -1.45 1.50
C LYS A 186 21.46 -1.31 0.04
N PRO A 187 22.26 -0.68 -0.85
CA PRO A 187 21.91 -0.54 -2.27
C PRO A 187 21.64 -1.88 -2.97
N GLU A 188 22.36 -2.92 -2.59
CA GLU A 188 22.21 -4.29 -3.10
C GLU A 188 20.96 -5.01 -2.60
N GLY A 189 20.18 -4.39 -1.73
CA GLY A 189 18.97 -4.95 -1.13
C GLY A 189 19.26 -5.91 0.02
N GLY A 190 18.26 -6.74 0.38
CA GLY A 190 18.34 -7.67 1.48
C GLY A 190 17.70 -7.14 2.77
N LYS A 191 18.05 -7.77 3.91
CA LYS A 191 17.52 -7.34 5.21
C LYS A 191 18.21 -6.02 5.63
N PRO A 192 17.45 -5.10 6.24
CA PRO A 192 18.03 -3.86 6.75
C PRO A 192 18.94 -4.12 7.96
N ASP A 193 19.93 -3.26 8.13
CA ASP A 193 20.63 -3.12 9.39
C ASP A 193 19.73 -2.37 10.39
N VAL A 194 19.74 -2.76 11.66
CA VAL A 194 18.99 -2.11 12.74
C VAL A 194 19.98 -1.29 13.56
N LEU A 195 19.72 0.00 13.70
CA LEU A 195 20.57 1.00 14.36
C LEU A 195 19.84 1.62 15.54
#